data_5674b8134a938e128cea944bfa6712ef
#
_entry.id   5674b8134a938e128cea944bfa6712ef
#
_cell.length_a   1.000
_cell.length_b   1.000
_cell.length_c   1.000
_cell.angle_alpha   90.00
_cell.angle_beta   90.00
_cell.angle_gamma   90.00
#
_symmetry.space_group_name_H-M   'P 1'
#
loop_
_entity.id
_entity.type
_entity.pdbx_description
1 polymer ?
#
loop_
_entity_poly.entity_id
_entity_poly.type
_entity_poly.pdbx_seq_one_letter_code
_entity_poly.pdbx_strand_id
1 'polypeptide(L)'
;VFILLNLLYVVVWLFRSTRWMALLSCLVVLAGYKFIDRSLALGKPTEAGGDFRVLNCNVRIFNVYDHLRDENYHSSKEMIDWVKNFEADVACIQEFYLSETNPIFFTQKEIGKKFPHSYFEPFLNYEKQKFGMAIFSKHPILRKGEIKFRHKSNNQIIFADIQIGKEVVRVYNIHLQSMAINEDDILNSKFDDESKNKWISILLRYKNGSIQRARQVDELIQHIQNCPHKVVVCGDLNEPPYGYAYEALSDWLDNAFQEAGSGFGFTYNGKLPFLRIDNQFFGNGLKVNNFTIHKEMNYSDHYPISSTYQFDS
;
A
#
# COMPACT_ATOMS: atom_id res chain seq x y z
N VAL A 1 -18.97 10.28 1.16
CA VAL A 1 -20.05 11.12 1.73
C VAL A 1 -21.23 11.19 0.78
N PHE A 2 -21.09 11.67 -0.49
CA PHE A 2 -22.22 11.84 -1.43
C PHE A 2 -23.00 10.54 -1.67
N ILE A 3 -22.36 9.39 -1.82
CA ILE A 3 -23.04 8.10 -2.01
C ILE A 3 -23.88 7.75 -0.78
N LEU A 4 -23.30 7.87 0.42
CA LEU A 4 -24.01 7.57 1.67
C LEU A 4 -25.22 8.48 1.89
N LEU A 5 -25.08 9.78 1.57
CA LEU A 5 -26.20 10.73 1.60
C LEU A 5 -27.30 10.35 0.61
N ASN A 6 -26.94 9.92 -0.61
CA ASN A 6 -27.93 9.50 -1.60
C ASN A 6 -28.60 8.18 -1.21
N LEU A 7 -27.90 7.24 -0.57
CA LEU A 7 -28.53 6.04 0.01
C LEU A 7 -29.56 6.40 1.07
N LEU A 8 -29.22 7.35 1.96
CA LEU A 8 -30.18 7.88 2.93
C LEU A 8 -31.36 8.58 2.25
N TYR A 9 -31.11 9.38 1.21
CA TYR A 9 -32.18 10.07 0.47
C TYR A 9 -33.09 9.09 -0.27
N VAL A 10 -32.60 7.98 -0.81
CA VAL A 10 -33.46 6.93 -1.37
C VAL A 10 -34.52 6.54 -0.34
N VAL A 11 -34.10 6.22 0.89
CA VAL A 11 -35.03 5.85 1.98
C VAL A 11 -36.00 7.01 2.29
N VAL A 12 -35.51 8.22 2.46
CA VAL A 12 -36.35 9.39 2.79
C VAL A 12 -37.40 9.66 1.71
N TRP A 13 -37.02 9.61 0.43
CA TRP A 13 -37.92 9.86 -0.69
C TRP A 13 -39.03 8.82 -0.82
N LEU A 14 -38.81 7.56 -0.44
CA LEU A 14 -39.82 6.50 -0.48
C LEU A 14 -41.03 6.83 0.43
N PHE A 15 -40.82 7.60 1.50
CA PHE A 15 -41.85 7.99 2.43
C PHE A 15 -42.45 9.40 2.16
N ARG A 16 -42.09 10.02 1.03
CA ARG A 16 -42.60 11.36 0.63
C ARG A 16 -43.48 11.24 -0.62
N SER A 17 -44.35 12.25 -0.82
CA SER A 17 -45.16 12.37 -2.04
C SER A 17 -44.31 12.46 -3.31
N THR A 18 -43.07 12.96 -3.19
CA THR A 18 -42.09 13.10 -4.28
C THR A 18 -41.19 11.87 -4.43
N ARG A 19 -41.75 10.66 -4.19
CA ARG A 19 -41.00 9.39 -4.24
C ARG A 19 -40.23 9.15 -5.53
N TRP A 20 -40.60 9.78 -6.66
CA TRP A 20 -39.83 9.70 -7.90
C TRP A 20 -38.40 10.26 -7.76
N MET A 21 -38.14 11.15 -6.80
CA MET A 21 -36.77 11.65 -6.53
C MET A 21 -35.84 10.56 -6.01
N ALA A 22 -36.36 9.44 -5.50
CA ALA A 22 -35.55 8.27 -5.15
C ALA A 22 -34.80 7.74 -6.39
N LEU A 23 -35.38 7.85 -7.59
CA LEU A 23 -34.73 7.44 -8.84
C LEU A 23 -33.45 8.26 -9.11
N LEU A 24 -33.48 9.57 -8.86
CA LEU A 24 -32.29 10.41 -9.00
C LEU A 24 -31.19 10.00 -8.02
N SER A 25 -31.56 9.76 -6.77
CA SER A 25 -30.60 9.30 -5.78
C SER A 25 -30.04 7.89 -6.13
N CYS A 26 -30.87 7.00 -6.65
CA CYS A 26 -30.40 5.71 -7.17
C CYS A 26 -29.42 5.86 -8.34
N LEU A 27 -29.68 6.80 -9.27
CA LEU A 27 -28.77 7.07 -10.37
C LEU A 27 -27.41 7.58 -9.89
N VAL A 28 -27.38 8.44 -8.86
CA VAL A 28 -26.13 8.91 -8.26
C VAL A 28 -25.36 7.75 -7.61
N VAL A 29 -26.07 6.86 -6.89
CA VAL A 29 -25.45 5.66 -6.29
C VAL A 29 -24.89 4.73 -7.37
N LEU A 30 -25.64 4.49 -8.43
CA LEU A 30 -25.20 3.66 -9.57
C LEU A 30 -24.00 4.28 -10.30
N ALA A 31 -24.02 5.61 -10.52
CA ALA A 31 -22.87 6.32 -11.09
C ALA A 31 -21.60 6.22 -10.20
N GLY A 32 -21.81 6.15 -8.88
CA GLY A 32 -20.76 5.99 -7.88
C GLY A 32 -20.36 4.52 -7.58
N TYR A 33 -20.87 3.55 -8.30
CA TYR A 33 -20.67 2.12 -8.03
C TYR A 33 -19.19 1.74 -7.94
N LYS A 34 -18.32 2.23 -8.83
CA LYS A 34 -16.87 1.99 -8.78
C LYS A 34 -16.23 2.43 -7.45
N PHE A 35 -16.73 3.52 -6.85
CA PHE A 35 -16.24 3.98 -5.54
C PHE A 35 -16.66 3.06 -4.41
N ILE A 36 -17.85 2.45 -4.50
CA ILE A 36 -18.33 1.47 -3.51
C ILE A 36 -17.48 0.21 -3.61
N ASP A 37 -17.35 -0.34 -4.81
CA ASP A 37 -16.60 -1.56 -5.11
C ASP A 37 -15.13 -1.49 -4.66
N ARG A 38 -14.51 -0.32 -4.86
CA ARG A 38 -13.14 -0.07 -4.40
C ARG A 38 -12.99 0.17 -2.91
N SER A 39 -14.08 0.50 -2.19
CA SER A 39 -14.02 0.84 -0.76
C SER A 39 -14.51 -0.26 0.14
N LEU A 40 -15.44 -1.07 -0.35
CA LEU A 40 -16.12 -2.10 0.41
C LEU A 40 -16.07 -3.43 -0.33
N ALA A 41 -15.31 -4.36 0.18
CA ALA A 41 -15.27 -5.72 -0.30
C ALA A 41 -16.28 -6.59 0.45
N LEU A 42 -17.06 -7.35 -0.28
CA LEU A 42 -18.02 -8.31 0.24
C LEU A 42 -17.51 -9.75 0.14
N GLY A 43 -16.25 -9.92 -0.19
CA GLY A 43 -15.60 -11.22 -0.28
C GLY A 43 -15.63 -11.96 1.06
N LYS A 44 -15.70 -13.28 0.98
CA LYS A 44 -15.45 -14.14 2.12
C LYS A 44 -14.02 -14.62 1.98
N PRO A 45 -13.11 -14.24 2.90
CA PRO A 45 -11.79 -14.82 2.92
C PRO A 45 -11.93 -16.34 2.95
N THR A 46 -11.35 -17.02 1.99
CA THR A 46 -11.29 -18.46 2.03
C THR A 46 -10.09 -18.87 2.86
N GLU A 47 -10.25 -19.79 3.81
CA GLU A 47 -9.13 -20.41 4.52
C GLU A 47 -8.35 -21.36 3.60
N ALA A 48 -8.75 -21.47 2.33
CA ALA A 48 -8.08 -22.30 1.35
C ALA A 48 -6.61 -21.91 1.24
N GLY A 49 -5.74 -22.87 1.32
CA GLY A 49 -4.31 -22.72 1.07
C GLY A 49 -4.07 -22.12 -0.31
N GLY A 50 -2.87 -21.62 -0.53
CA GLY A 50 -2.41 -21.14 -1.82
C GLY A 50 -0.97 -21.57 -2.02
N ASP A 51 -0.40 -21.21 -3.16
CA ASP A 51 0.96 -21.57 -3.51
C ASP A 51 1.99 -20.68 -2.82
N PHE A 52 1.63 -19.41 -2.55
CA PHE A 52 2.50 -18.46 -1.85
C PHE A 52 1.75 -17.29 -1.23
N ARG A 53 2.32 -16.72 -0.17
CA ARG A 53 1.80 -15.55 0.54
C ARG A 53 2.76 -14.37 0.43
N VAL A 54 2.23 -13.20 0.10
CA VAL A 54 2.97 -11.93 0.04
C VAL A 54 2.54 -11.02 1.16
N LEU A 55 3.50 -10.57 1.98
CA LEU A 55 3.34 -9.51 2.97
C LEU A 55 3.76 -8.17 2.34
N ASN A 56 3.00 -7.13 2.57
CA ASN A 56 3.37 -5.74 2.30
C ASN A 56 3.30 -4.91 3.59
N CYS A 57 4.35 -4.16 3.88
CA CYS A 57 4.44 -3.39 5.12
C CYS A 57 5.29 -2.12 4.94
N ASN A 58 4.67 -0.94 5.08
CA ASN A 58 5.41 0.30 5.31
C ASN A 58 5.76 0.38 6.80
N VAL A 59 7.05 0.29 7.12
CA VAL A 59 7.54 0.18 8.50
C VAL A 59 7.93 1.53 9.12
N ARG A 60 7.68 2.63 8.43
CA ARG A 60 7.99 3.97 8.94
C ARG A 60 9.38 4.02 9.58
N ILE A 61 10.40 3.57 8.81
CA ILE A 61 11.80 3.45 9.25
C ILE A 61 11.99 2.75 10.61
N PHE A 62 11.10 1.80 10.94
CA PHE A 62 11.04 1.10 12.23
C PHE A 62 11.00 2.05 13.43
N ASN A 63 10.37 3.21 13.29
CA ASN A 63 10.28 4.23 14.35
C ASN A 63 11.64 4.61 14.96
N VAL A 64 12.71 4.64 14.17
CA VAL A 64 14.07 4.89 14.67
C VAL A 64 14.21 6.19 15.45
N TYR A 65 13.37 7.19 15.19
CA TYR A 65 13.38 8.47 15.90
C TYR A 65 12.53 8.48 17.18
N ASP A 66 11.80 7.41 17.47
CA ASP A 66 11.00 7.32 18.70
C ASP A 66 11.87 7.12 19.96
N HIS A 67 13.18 6.88 19.80
CA HIS A 67 14.13 6.81 20.92
C HIS A 67 14.14 8.09 21.79
N LEU A 68 13.71 9.22 21.25
CA LEU A 68 13.53 10.47 22.02
C LEU A 68 12.36 10.39 23.01
N ARG A 69 11.46 9.39 22.86
CA ARG A 69 10.28 9.14 23.70
C ARG A 69 10.34 7.78 24.40
N ASP A 70 11.03 6.83 23.80
CA ASP A 70 11.20 5.45 24.28
C ASP A 70 12.67 5.01 24.12
N GLU A 71 13.45 5.21 25.18
CA GLU A 71 14.88 4.84 25.20
C GLU A 71 15.12 3.34 24.96
N ASN A 72 14.11 2.50 25.16
CA ASN A 72 14.19 1.06 24.99
C ASN A 72 13.88 0.58 23.57
N TYR A 73 13.46 1.47 22.65
CA TYR A 73 13.07 1.12 21.28
C TYR A 73 11.99 0.02 21.24
N HIS A 74 11.02 0.06 22.14
CA HIS A 74 10.01 -0.99 22.24
C HIS A 74 9.25 -1.17 20.92
N SER A 75 8.69 -0.08 20.38
CA SER A 75 7.95 -0.11 19.10
C SER A 75 8.79 -0.64 17.94
N SER A 76 10.07 -0.26 17.89
CA SER A 76 11.01 -0.75 16.86
C SER A 76 11.23 -2.26 16.96
N LYS A 77 11.49 -2.77 18.17
CA LYS A 77 11.73 -4.19 18.42
C LYS A 77 10.51 -5.02 18.07
N GLU A 78 9.34 -4.61 18.57
CA GLU A 78 8.07 -5.30 18.31
C GLU A 78 7.77 -5.37 16.81
N MET A 79 7.98 -4.27 16.07
CA MET A 79 7.76 -4.23 14.63
C MET A 79 8.73 -5.14 13.87
N ILE A 80 10.02 -5.11 14.24
CA ILE A 80 11.05 -5.98 13.62
C ILE A 80 10.73 -7.44 13.89
N ASP A 81 10.37 -7.79 15.13
CA ASP A 81 10.03 -9.15 15.52
C ASP A 81 8.72 -9.62 14.86
N TRP A 82 7.73 -8.74 14.71
CA TRP A 82 6.50 -9.07 14.01
C TRP A 82 6.77 -9.40 12.53
N VAL A 83 7.49 -8.53 11.82
CA VAL A 83 7.85 -8.76 10.40
C VAL A 83 8.66 -10.04 10.24
N LYS A 84 9.66 -10.25 11.09
CA LYS A 84 10.51 -11.44 11.09
C LYS A 84 9.72 -12.71 11.30
N ASN A 85 8.74 -12.71 12.21
CA ASN A 85 7.97 -13.91 12.59
C ASN A 85 6.72 -14.11 11.73
N PHE A 86 6.35 -13.15 10.89
CA PHE A 86 5.20 -13.29 10.03
C PHE A 86 5.37 -14.43 9.01
N GLU A 87 4.31 -15.26 8.88
CA GLU A 87 4.32 -16.38 7.94
C GLU A 87 3.98 -15.90 6.52
N ALA A 88 4.98 -15.43 5.80
CA ALA A 88 4.92 -15.11 4.38
C ALA A 88 6.02 -15.86 3.60
N ASP A 89 5.85 -15.97 2.30
CA ASP A 89 6.87 -16.47 1.36
C ASP A 89 7.70 -15.32 0.82
N VAL A 90 7.07 -14.16 0.64
CA VAL A 90 7.69 -12.92 0.20
C VAL A 90 7.23 -11.77 1.09
N ALA A 91 8.16 -10.91 1.53
CA ALA A 91 7.84 -9.68 2.26
C ALA A 91 8.41 -8.46 1.54
N CYS A 92 7.53 -7.54 1.18
CA CYS A 92 7.82 -6.25 0.57
C CYS A 92 7.74 -5.16 1.63
N ILE A 93 8.85 -4.49 1.90
CA ILE A 93 8.95 -3.52 2.98
C ILE A 93 9.33 -2.17 2.41
N GLN A 94 8.50 -1.17 2.65
CA GLN A 94 8.75 0.23 2.34
C GLN A 94 9.30 0.94 3.56
N GLU A 95 10.00 2.05 3.35
CA GLU A 95 10.69 2.81 4.39
C GLU A 95 11.59 1.94 5.27
N PHE A 96 12.26 0.98 4.64
CA PHE A 96 13.17 0.08 5.33
C PHE A 96 14.41 0.82 5.83
N TYR A 97 14.74 0.62 7.10
CA TYR A 97 15.91 1.19 7.75
C TYR A 97 16.84 0.10 8.26
N LEU A 98 18.12 0.28 8.08
CA LEU A 98 19.16 -0.50 8.73
C LEU A 98 20.29 0.38 9.25
N SER A 99 20.90 -0.04 10.34
CA SER A 99 22.14 0.53 10.87
C SER A 99 23.22 -0.53 10.89
N GLU A 100 24.46 -0.13 10.62
CA GLU A 100 25.64 -1.00 10.76
C GLU A 100 26.28 -0.91 12.16
N THR A 101 25.78 0.02 13.00
CA THR A 101 26.37 0.31 14.32
C THR A 101 25.42 0.05 15.48
N ASN A 102 24.10 0.19 15.26
CA ASN A 102 23.11 -0.08 16.31
C ASN A 102 22.54 -1.50 16.13
N PRO A 103 22.82 -2.43 17.08
CA PRO A 103 22.39 -3.84 16.96
C PRO A 103 20.88 -4.03 16.84
N ILE A 104 20.08 -3.13 17.40
CA ILE A 104 18.60 -3.20 17.30
C ILE A 104 18.18 -3.12 15.83
N PHE A 105 18.88 -2.34 15.02
CA PHE A 105 18.60 -2.10 13.63
C PHE A 105 19.49 -2.88 12.66
N PHE A 106 20.01 -4.04 13.05
CA PHE A 106 20.57 -5.02 12.12
C PHE A 106 19.45 -5.74 11.37
N THR A 107 18.46 -4.97 10.94
CA THR A 107 17.15 -5.40 10.43
C THR A 107 17.25 -6.37 9.27
N GLN A 108 18.14 -6.11 8.30
CA GLN A 108 18.32 -7.03 7.16
C GLN A 108 18.84 -8.39 7.63
N LYS A 109 19.75 -8.43 8.61
CA LYS A 109 20.27 -9.66 9.18
C LYS A 109 19.21 -10.39 10.00
N GLU A 110 18.44 -9.67 10.81
CA GLU A 110 17.43 -10.27 11.68
C GLU A 110 16.27 -10.86 10.89
N ILE A 111 15.72 -10.12 9.92
CA ILE A 111 14.64 -10.60 9.06
C ILE A 111 15.16 -11.70 8.12
N GLY A 112 16.40 -11.56 7.63
CA GLY A 112 17.06 -12.54 6.78
C GLY A 112 17.27 -13.93 7.42
N LYS A 113 17.14 -14.06 8.75
CA LYS A 113 17.17 -15.38 9.41
C LYS A 113 16.01 -16.29 8.94
N LYS A 114 14.87 -15.72 8.61
CA LYS A 114 13.68 -16.44 8.12
C LYS A 114 13.51 -16.38 6.61
N PHE A 115 14.08 -15.36 5.98
CA PHE A 115 14.03 -15.11 4.55
C PHE A 115 15.46 -15.15 3.98
N PRO A 116 15.96 -16.31 3.53
CA PRO A 116 17.37 -16.47 3.13
C PRO A 116 17.74 -15.66 1.88
N HIS A 117 16.77 -15.21 1.11
CA HIS A 117 17.01 -14.40 -0.08
C HIS A 117 16.46 -12.99 0.15
N SER A 118 17.26 -11.96 -0.19
CA SER A 118 16.81 -10.59 -0.04
C SER A 118 17.39 -9.65 -1.10
N TYR A 119 16.66 -8.60 -1.35
CA TYR A 119 17.10 -7.44 -2.11
C TYR A 119 16.77 -6.18 -1.33
N PHE A 120 17.78 -5.40 -1.02
CA PHE A 120 17.64 -4.09 -0.40
C PHE A 120 18.25 -3.04 -1.34
N GLU A 121 17.49 -1.99 -1.64
CA GLU A 121 17.92 -0.86 -2.46
C GLU A 121 17.83 0.43 -1.64
N PRO A 122 18.95 1.01 -1.22
CA PRO A 122 18.96 2.24 -0.47
C PRO A 122 18.81 3.46 -1.38
N PHE A 123 17.90 4.39 -1.06
CA PHE A 123 17.88 5.72 -1.65
C PHE A 123 18.77 6.73 -0.89
N LEU A 124 19.05 6.46 0.39
CA LEU A 124 19.93 7.25 1.22
C LEU A 124 20.88 6.35 2.00
N ASN A 125 22.17 6.70 1.95
CA ASN A 125 23.23 6.05 2.71
C ASN A 125 24.05 7.14 3.40
N TYR A 126 23.97 7.21 4.73
CA TYR A 126 24.63 8.23 5.54
C TYR A 126 25.19 7.60 6.81
N GLU A 127 26.48 7.77 7.06
CA GLU A 127 27.18 7.37 8.29
C GLU A 127 26.81 5.96 8.80
N LYS A 128 26.85 4.94 7.93
CA LYS A 128 26.48 3.55 8.27
C LYS A 128 24.99 3.33 8.57
N GLN A 129 24.15 4.27 8.22
CA GLN A 129 22.70 4.18 8.25
C GLN A 129 22.18 4.17 6.80
N LYS A 130 21.27 3.28 6.50
CA LYS A 130 20.72 3.14 5.16
C LYS A 130 19.21 3.11 5.21
N PHE A 131 18.61 3.90 4.32
CA PHE A 131 17.16 4.03 4.16
C PHE A 131 16.79 3.63 2.75
N GLY A 132 15.75 2.83 2.57
CA GLY A 132 15.36 2.37 1.26
C GLY A 132 14.16 1.45 1.27
N MET A 133 14.15 0.54 0.32
CA MET A 133 13.12 -0.49 0.20
C MET A 133 13.74 -1.88 0.18
N ALA A 134 13.02 -2.87 0.70
CA ALA A 134 13.49 -4.23 0.73
C ALA A 134 12.45 -5.23 0.24
N ILE A 135 12.91 -6.28 -0.45
CA ILE A 135 12.16 -7.50 -0.74
C ILE A 135 12.90 -8.64 -0.07
N PHE A 136 12.21 -9.38 0.78
CA PHE A 136 12.69 -10.62 1.40
C PHE A 136 11.92 -11.80 0.84
N SER A 137 12.57 -12.93 0.65
CA SER A 137 11.95 -14.14 0.09
C SER A 137 12.48 -15.42 0.74
N LYS A 138 11.59 -16.37 0.99
CA LYS A 138 11.95 -17.75 1.31
C LYS A 138 12.46 -18.50 0.08
N HIS A 139 12.09 -18.03 -1.11
CA HIS A 139 12.40 -18.64 -2.39
C HIS A 139 13.54 -17.91 -3.10
N PRO A 140 14.28 -18.58 -4.01
CA PRO A 140 15.39 -17.98 -4.73
C PRO A 140 14.96 -16.76 -5.56
N ILE A 141 15.74 -15.68 -5.46
CA ILE A 141 15.62 -14.48 -6.31
C ILE A 141 16.54 -14.69 -7.52
N LEU A 142 15.95 -14.82 -8.71
CA LEU A 142 16.68 -15.03 -9.97
C LEU A 142 17.20 -13.73 -10.57
N ARG A 143 16.41 -12.67 -10.47
CA ARG A 143 16.72 -11.33 -10.97
C ARG A 143 16.13 -10.29 -10.04
N LYS A 144 16.78 -9.15 -9.92
CA LYS A 144 16.33 -8.02 -9.11
C LYS A 144 16.75 -6.71 -9.75
N GLY A 145 16.03 -5.64 -9.45
CA GLY A 145 16.35 -4.33 -9.97
C GLY A 145 15.45 -3.22 -9.45
N GLU A 146 15.76 -2.02 -9.84
CA GLU A 146 15.03 -0.80 -9.54
C GLU A 146 14.49 -0.19 -10.84
N ILE A 147 13.29 0.38 -10.81
CA ILE A 147 12.79 1.28 -11.86
C ILE A 147 13.23 2.70 -11.48
N LYS A 148 14.23 3.18 -12.18
CA LYS A 148 14.79 4.51 -11.93
C LYS A 148 13.92 5.59 -12.55
N PHE A 149 13.38 6.45 -11.69
CA PHE A 149 12.60 7.60 -12.15
C PHE A 149 13.49 8.66 -12.79
N ARG A 150 12.96 9.33 -13.80
CA ARG A 150 13.66 10.43 -14.50
C ARG A 150 13.96 11.62 -13.58
N HIS A 151 13.21 11.79 -12.51
CA HIS A 151 13.40 12.83 -11.49
C HIS A 151 13.87 12.23 -10.17
N LYS A 152 14.78 12.93 -9.49
CA LYS A 152 15.22 12.50 -8.15
C LYS A 152 14.02 12.49 -7.21
N SER A 153 13.82 11.37 -6.54
CA SER A 153 12.78 11.13 -5.55
C SER A 153 13.34 10.22 -4.46
N ASN A 154 12.86 10.39 -3.24
CA ASN A 154 13.10 9.42 -2.17
C ASN A 154 12.13 8.22 -2.26
N ASN A 155 11.23 8.27 -3.23
CA ASN A 155 10.30 7.21 -3.54
C ASN A 155 10.93 6.27 -4.58
N GLN A 156 10.64 4.99 -4.47
CA GLN A 156 11.28 3.96 -5.28
C GLN A 156 10.26 2.92 -5.73
N ILE A 157 10.60 2.23 -6.81
CA ILE A 157 9.99 0.97 -7.22
C ILE A 157 11.13 -0.03 -7.42
N ILE A 158 11.13 -1.10 -6.65
CA ILE A 158 12.05 -2.21 -6.81
C ILE A 158 11.30 -3.48 -7.19
N PHE A 159 11.98 -4.42 -7.85
CA PHE A 159 11.38 -5.70 -8.21
C PHE A 159 12.34 -6.87 -7.99
N ALA A 160 11.76 -8.04 -7.83
CA ALA A 160 12.47 -9.31 -7.80
C ALA A 160 11.70 -10.37 -8.60
N ASP A 161 12.43 -11.14 -9.43
CA ASP A 161 11.92 -12.35 -10.07
C ASP A 161 12.20 -13.52 -9.13
N ILE A 162 11.15 -14.10 -8.58
CA ILE A 162 11.21 -15.09 -7.52
C ILE A 162 10.75 -16.45 -8.07
N GLN A 163 11.55 -17.48 -7.87
CA GLN A 163 11.24 -18.85 -8.28
C GLN A 163 10.37 -19.51 -7.22
N ILE A 164 9.09 -19.70 -7.49
CA ILE A 164 8.14 -20.39 -6.59
C ILE A 164 7.73 -21.71 -7.23
N GLY A 165 8.25 -22.81 -6.72
CA GLY A 165 8.08 -24.10 -7.36
C GLY A 165 8.67 -24.13 -8.77
N LYS A 166 7.81 -24.36 -9.79
CA LYS A 166 8.20 -24.33 -11.21
C LYS A 166 7.96 -22.97 -11.87
N GLU A 167 7.25 -22.08 -11.22
CA GLU A 167 6.84 -20.79 -11.73
C GLU A 167 7.81 -19.68 -11.32
N VAL A 168 7.89 -18.64 -12.13
CA VAL A 168 8.58 -17.39 -11.79
C VAL A 168 7.56 -16.27 -11.65
N VAL A 169 7.58 -15.61 -10.49
CA VAL A 169 6.71 -14.46 -10.21
C VAL A 169 7.59 -13.23 -10.07
N ARG A 170 7.29 -12.18 -10.84
CA ARG A 170 7.88 -10.87 -10.59
C ARG A 170 7.07 -10.13 -9.54
N VAL A 171 7.69 -9.88 -8.40
CA VAL A 171 7.12 -9.09 -7.32
C VAL A 171 7.71 -7.69 -7.36
N TYR A 172 6.84 -6.69 -7.53
CA TYR A 172 7.20 -5.28 -7.41
C TYR A 172 6.86 -4.81 -6.01
N ASN A 173 7.81 -4.15 -5.37
CA ASN A 173 7.62 -3.39 -4.15
C ASN A 173 7.63 -1.92 -4.52
N ILE A 174 6.53 -1.21 -4.29
CA ILE A 174 6.35 0.18 -4.70
C ILE A 174 6.14 1.11 -3.50
N HIS A 175 6.74 2.29 -3.57
CA HIS A 175 6.47 3.40 -2.69
C HIS A 175 6.42 4.66 -3.54
N LEU A 176 5.19 5.08 -3.90
CA LEU A 176 4.97 6.22 -4.78
C LEU A 176 5.08 7.55 -4.04
N GLN A 177 5.18 8.64 -4.79
CA GLN A 177 5.40 9.98 -4.26
C GLN A 177 4.41 10.36 -3.17
N SER A 178 4.93 10.63 -1.98
CA SER A 178 4.18 11.23 -0.88
C SER A 178 3.79 12.67 -1.17
N MET A 179 2.68 13.11 -0.60
CA MET A 179 2.24 14.50 -0.69
C MET A 179 3.04 15.43 0.23
N ALA A 180 3.81 14.88 1.18
CA ALA A 180 4.52 15.63 2.22
C ALA A 180 3.61 16.65 2.94
N ILE A 181 2.35 16.30 3.15
CA ILE A 181 1.36 17.12 3.86
C ILE A 181 1.37 16.68 5.31
N ASN A 182 1.55 17.63 6.23
CA ASN A 182 1.40 17.36 7.65
C ASN A 182 -0.10 17.24 7.95
N GLU A 183 -0.52 16.14 8.56
CA GLU A 183 -1.92 15.90 8.94
C GLU A 183 -2.46 16.98 9.89
N ASP A 184 -1.63 17.47 10.80
CA ASP A 184 -1.98 18.58 11.70
C ASP A 184 -2.31 19.86 10.93
N ASP A 185 -1.70 20.05 9.76
CA ASP A 185 -2.03 21.16 8.88
C ASP A 185 -3.44 21.06 8.32
N ILE A 186 -3.91 19.85 8.06
CA ILE A 186 -5.29 19.62 7.59
C ILE A 186 -6.28 19.76 8.75
N LEU A 187 -6.01 19.04 9.86
CA LEU A 187 -6.95 18.92 10.97
C LEU A 187 -7.15 20.24 11.74
N ASN A 188 -6.09 21.04 11.86
CA ASN A 188 -6.12 22.31 12.62
C ASN A 188 -6.38 23.55 11.76
N SER A 189 -6.52 23.40 10.43
CA SER A 189 -6.82 24.53 9.56
C SER A 189 -8.31 24.93 9.63
N LYS A 190 -8.57 26.17 10.02
CA LYS A 190 -9.90 26.77 9.96
C LYS A 190 -10.18 27.26 8.54
N PHE A 191 -11.47 27.39 8.16
CA PHE A 191 -11.88 28.02 6.91
C PHE A 191 -12.02 29.54 7.13
N ASP A 192 -10.88 30.22 7.31
CA ASP A 192 -10.77 31.68 7.46
C ASP A 192 -9.72 32.25 6.49
N ASP A 193 -9.65 33.55 6.38
CA ASP A 193 -8.74 34.24 5.46
C ASP A 193 -7.27 34.03 5.81
N GLU A 194 -6.93 33.82 7.10
CA GLU A 194 -5.58 33.56 7.57
C GLU A 194 -5.11 32.17 7.10
N SER A 195 -5.99 31.17 7.08
CA SER A 195 -5.71 29.81 6.65
C SER A 195 -5.76 29.63 5.12
N LYS A 196 -6.22 30.61 4.36
CA LYS A 196 -6.37 30.49 2.90
C LYS A 196 -5.07 30.13 2.18
N ASN A 197 -3.96 30.78 2.53
CA ASN A 197 -2.65 30.49 1.93
C ASN A 197 -2.17 29.08 2.29
N LYS A 198 -2.50 28.60 3.48
CA LYS A 198 -2.20 27.25 3.95
C LYS A 198 -2.98 26.23 3.11
N TRP A 199 -4.27 26.42 2.90
CA TRP A 199 -5.09 25.55 2.04
C TRP A 199 -4.60 25.52 0.59
N ILE A 200 -4.22 26.68 0.03
CA ILE A 200 -3.61 26.75 -1.31
C ILE A 200 -2.33 25.92 -1.34
N SER A 201 -1.46 26.03 -0.34
CA SER A 201 -0.24 25.24 -0.24
C SER A 201 -0.54 23.73 -0.18
N ILE A 202 -1.51 23.30 0.62
CA ILE A 202 -1.95 21.90 0.71
C ILE A 202 -2.43 21.39 -0.66
N LEU A 203 -3.28 22.15 -1.34
CA LEU A 203 -3.80 21.80 -2.67
C LEU A 203 -2.69 21.71 -3.73
N LEU A 204 -1.72 22.62 -3.68
CA LEU A 204 -0.56 22.57 -4.59
C LEU A 204 0.33 21.36 -4.33
N ARG A 205 0.58 21.00 -3.07
CA ARG A 205 1.33 19.78 -2.70
C ARG A 205 0.58 18.53 -3.16
N TYR A 206 -0.73 18.46 -2.93
CA TYR A 206 -1.60 17.38 -3.41
C TYR A 206 -1.49 17.22 -4.93
N LYS A 207 -1.68 18.33 -5.68
CA LYS A 207 -1.57 18.35 -7.15
C LYS A 207 -0.20 17.87 -7.62
N ASN A 208 0.88 18.40 -7.04
CA ASN A 208 2.24 18.04 -7.44
C ASN A 208 2.54 16.57 -7.13
N GLY A 209 2.14 16.08 -5.96
CA GLY A 209 2.26 14.67 -5.60
C GLY A 209 1.51 13.76 -6.58
N SER A 210 0.27 14.11 -6.94
CA SER A 210 -0.55 13.35 -7.90
C SER A 210 0.09 13.30 -9.30
N ILE A 211 0.67 14.40 -9.78
CA ILE A 211 1.38 14.42 -11.07
C ILE A 211 2.62 13.53 -11.04
N GLN A 212 3.37 13.53 -9.94
CA GLN A 212 4.55 12.67 -9.83
C GLN A 212 4.16 11.20 -9.75
N ARG A 213 3.15 10.83 -8.95
CA ARG A 213 2.62 9.46 -8.89
C ARG A 213 2.14 8.95 -10.25
N ALA A 214 1.43 9.81 -11.01
CA ALA A 214 0.99 9.45 -12.36
C ALA A 214 2.18 9.06 -13.25
N ARG A 215 3.25 9.85 -13.26
CA ARG A 215 4.47 9.52 -14.03
C ARG A 215 5.13 8.24 -13.55
N GLN A 216 5.21 8.04 -12.23
CA GLN A 216 5.83 6.86 -11.63
C GLN A 216 5.06 5.58 -11.98
N VAL A 217 3.73 5.63 -11.95
CA VAL A 217 2.90 4.48 -12.30
C VAL A 217 2.91 4.20 -13.80
N ASP A 218 2.99 5.22 -14.65
CA ASP A 218 3.12 5.02 -16.10
C ASP A 218 4.43 4.30 -16.45
N GLU A 219 5.55 4.65 -15.79
CA GLU A 219 6.83 3.95 -15.94
C GLU A 219 6.76 2.50 -15.42
N LEU A 220 6.06 2.26 -14.32
CA LEU A 220 5.80 0.92 -13.80
C LEU A 220 5.00 0.08 -14.79
N ILE A 221 3.91 0.61 -15.34
CA ILE A 221 3.05 -0.09 -16.30
C ILE A 221 3.85 -0.49 -17.55
N GLN A 222 4.67 0.41 -18.09
CA GLN A 222 5.55 0.08 -19.20
C GLN A 222 6.50 -1.09 -18.87
N HIS A 223 7.01 -1.15 -17.63
CA HIS A 223 7.86 -2.25 -17.19
C HIS A 223 7.07 -3.55 -17.01
N ILE A 224 5.84 -3.48 -16.53
CA ILE A 224 4.93 -4.64 -16.38
C ILE A 224 4.58 -5.23 -17.75
N GLN A 225 4.23 -4.40 -18.72
CA GLN A 225 3.86 -4.84 -20.07
C GLN A 225 4.97 -5.64 -20.78
N ASN A 226 6.23 -5.35 -20.42
CA ASN A 226 7.40 -6.07 -20.95
C ASN A 226 7.86 -7.23 -20.04
N CYS A 227 7.10 -7.56 -18.99
CA CYS A 227 7.43 -8.64 -18.07
C CYS A 227 6.96 -9.99 -18.62
N PRO A 228 7.84 -11.00 -18.79
CA PRO A 228 7.45 -12.32 -19.26
C PRO A 228 6.86 -13.23 -18.18
N HIS A 229 6.84 -12.76 -16.94
CA HIS A 229 6.46 -13.55 -15.76
C HIS A 229 5.08 -13.14 -15.24
N LYS A 230 4.48 -13.97 -14.40
CA LYS A 230 3.35 -13.61 -13.56
C LYS A 230 3.75 -12.45 -12.67
N VAL A 231 2.83 -11.51 -12.39
CA VAL A 231 3.13 -10.24 -11.72
C VAL A 231 2.33 -10.10 -10.44
N VAL A 232 3.00 -9.67 -9.39
CA VAL A 232 2.40 -9.11 -8.17
C VAL A 232 3.00 -7.71 -7.95
N VAL A 233 2.16 -6.70 -7.76
CA VAL A 233 2.56 -5.34 -7.38
C VAL A 233 2.02 -5.07 -5.99
N CYS A 234 2.88 -4.75 -5.04
CA CYS A 234 2.45 -4.42 -3.69
C CYS A 234 3.20 -3.20 -3.17
N GLY A 235 2.54 -2.39 -2.36
CA GLY A 235 3.16 -1.24 -1.75
C GLY A 235 2.20 -0.10 -1.44
N ASP A 236 2.82 0.99 -1.06
CA ASP A 236 2.18 2.24 -0.71
C ASP A 236 2.03 3.13 -1.95
N LEU A 237 0.79 3.32 -2.39
CA LEU A 237 0.44 4.23 -3.49
C LEU A 237 0.45 5.70 -3.07
N ASN A 238 0.47 6.00 -1.76
CA ASN A 238 0.32 7.36 -1.23
C ASN A 238 -0.91 8.10 -1.77
N GLU A 239 -1.92 7.35 -2.25
CA GLU A 239 -3.22 7.89 -2.66
C GLU A 239 -4.34 6.88 -2.43
N PRO A 240 -5.57 7.36 -2.18
CA PRO A 240 -6.72 6.48 -2.04
C PRO A 240 -7.10 5.83 -3.38
N PRO A 241 -7.95 4.77 -3.38
CA PRO A 241 -8.30 4.00 -4.59
C PRO A 241 -9.18 4.75 -5.60
N TYR A 242 -9.18 6.05 -5.54
CA TYR A 242 -9.86 6.99 -6.44
C TYR A 242 -8.88 7.84 -7.24
N GLY A 243 -7.58 7.67 -6.99
CA GLY A 243 -6.51 8.38 -7.67
C GLY A 243 -6.11 7.72 -8.99
N TYR A 244 -5.31 8.44 -9.76
CA TYR A 244 -4.85 8.00 -11.09
C TYR A 244 -4.02 6.72 -11.02
N ALA A 245 -3.12 6.58 -10.04
CA ALA A 245 -2.24 5.43 -9.95
C ALA A 245 -3.03 4.13 -9.73
N TYR A 246 -4.07 4.17 -8.90
CA TYR A 246 -4.95 3.03 -8.70
C TYR A 246 -5.71 2.66 -9.97
N GLU A 247 -6.31 3.63 -10.66
CA GLU A 247 -7.06 3.42 -11.91
C GLU A 247 -6.14 2.82 -12.97
N ALA A 248 -4.98 3.43 -13.18
CA ALA A 248 -4.04 3.00 -14.19
C ALA A 248 -3.50 1.57 -13.95
N LEU A 249 -3.27 1.18 -12.69
CA LEU A 249 -2.92 -0.20 -12.36
C LEU A 249 -4.09 -1.16 -12.58
N SER A 250 -5.32 -0.74 -12.24
CA SER A 250 -6.53 -1.56 -12.40
C SER A 250 -6.91 -1.82 -13.86
N ASP A 251 -6.40 -1.05 -14.82
CA ASP A 251 -6.57 -1.32 -16.24
C ASP A 251 -5.77 -2.55 -16.74
N TRP A 252 -4.78 -2.99 -15.95
CA TRP A 252 -3.85 -4.07 -16.31
C TRP A 252 -3.84 -5.24 -15.32
N LEU A 253 -4.22 -5.00 -14.08
CA LEU A 253 -4.09 -5.92 -12.96
C LEU A 253 -5.35 -5.91 -12.11
N ASP A 254 -5.66 -7.05 -11.50
CA ASP A 254 -6.74 -7.18 -10.52
C ASP A 254 -6.26 -6.73 -9.13
N ASN A 255 -7.16 -6.19 -8.31
CA ASN A 255 -6.82 -5.78 -6.95
C ASN A 255 -7.21 -6.83 -5.91
N ALA A 256 -6.25 -7.27 -5.12
CA ALA A 256 -6.44 -8.35 -4.16
C ALA A 256 -7.50 -8.05 -3.08
N PHE A 257 -7.66 -6.78 -2.67
CA PHE A 257 -8.72 -6.40 -1.73
C PHE A 257 -10.11 -6.51 -2.35
N GLN A 258 -10.29 -6.10 -3.62
CA GLN A 258 -11.57 -6.19 -4.29
C GLN A 258 -12.00 -7.65 -4.48
N GLU A 259 -11.06 -8.54 -4.81
CA GLU A 259 -11.32 -9.95 -5.08
C GLU A 259 -11.52 -10.80 -3.82
N ALA A 260 -10.68 -10.60 -2.79
CA ALA A 260 -10.65 -11.49 -1.62
C ALA A 260 -10.67 -10.77 -0.26
N GLY A 261 -10.88 -9.46 -0.26
CA GLY A 261 -11.02 -8.69 0.98
C GLY A 261 -12.41 -8.77 1.60
N SER A 262 -12.53 -8.24 2.80
CA SER A 262 -13.82 -8.10 3.49
C SER A 262 -13.93 -6.78 4.23
N GLY A 263 -15.13 -6.17 4.23
CA GLY A 263 -15.40 -4.91 4.89
C GLY A 263 -14.67 -3.74 4.25
N PHE A 264 -14.33 -2.74 5.06
CA PHE A 264 -13.59 -1.55 4.61
C PHE A 264 -12.07 -1.79 4.68
N GLY A 265 -11.40 -1.56 3.57
CA GLY A 265 -9.97 -1.84 3.40
C GLY A 265 -9.05 -0.71 3.90
N PHE A 266 -9.29 -0.11 5.06
CA PHE A 266 -8.46 1.01 5.54
C PHE A 266 -7.11 0.50 6.06
N THR A 267 -6.03 0.97 5.44
CA THR A 267 -4.65 0.58 5.77
C THR A 267 -3.87 1.66 6.51
N TYR A 268 -4.28 2.92 6.40
CA TYR A 268 -3.61 4.02 7.08
C TYR A 268 -4.03 4.12 8.55
N ASN A 269 -3.06 4.18 9.45
CA ASN A 269 -3.20 4.23 10.90
C ASN A 269 -2.74 5.59 11.49
N GLY A 270 -2.69 6.64 10.66
CA GLY A 270 -2.40 8.01 11.09
C GLY A 270 -3.64 8.75 11.60
N LYS A 271 -3.55 10.08 11.69
CA LYS A 271 -4.64 10.94 12.19
C LYS A 271 -5.79 11.12 11.19
N LEU A 272 -5.54 10.93 9.90
CA LEU A 272 -6.56 10.99 8.85
C LEU A 272 -7.23 9.62 8.70
N PRO A 273 -8.50 9.46 9.14
CA PRO A 273 -9.16 8.16 9.12
C PRO A 273 -9.61 7.74 7.72
N PHE A 274 -9.92 6.45 7.57
CA PHE A 274 -10.62 5.91 6.41
C PHE A 274 -9.84 5.96 5.10
N LEU A 275 -8.50 5.89 5.16
CA LEU A 275 -7.66 5.83 3.98
C LEU A 275 -7.15 4.41 3.73
N ARG A 276 -7.26 3.96 2.47
CA ARG A 276 -6.55 2.80 1.95
C ARG A 276 -5.54 3.30 0.94
N ILE A 277 -4.27 3.26 1.30
CA ILE A 277 -3.15 3.71 0.47
C ILE A 277 -2.20 2.57 0.16
N ASP A 278 -2.20 1.51 0.97
CA ASP A 278 -1.47 0.27 0.70
C ASP A 278 -2.33 -0.69 -0.09
N ASN A 279 -1.78 -1.29 -1.13
CA ASN A 279 -2.49 -2.15 -2.05
C ASN A 279 -1.64 -3.33 -2.50
N GLN A 280 -2.31 -4.40 -2.94
CA GLN A 280 -1.73 -5.49 -3.71
C GLN A 280 -2.53 -5.69 -4.97
N PHE A 281 -1.84 -5.70 -6.11
CA PHE A 281 -2.40 -6.02 -7.42
C PHE A 281 -1.71 -7.25 -7.99
N PHE A 282 -2.41 -8.01 -8.82
CA PHE A 282 -1.87 -9.22 -9.44
C PHE A 282 -2.33 -9.35 -10.88
N GLY A 283 -1.49 -9.99 -11.69
CA GLY A 283 -1.74 -10.17 -13.12
C GLY A 283 -2.29 -11.56 -13.46
N ASN A 284 -2.58 -11.74 -14.75
CA ASN A 284 -3.06 -13.00 -15.31
C ASN A 284 -2.19 -14.21 -14.92
N GLY A 285 -2.82 -15.36 -14.73
CA GLY A 285 -2.17 -16.59 -14.30
C GLY A 285 -2.02 -16.72 -12.79
N LEU A 286 -2.59 -15.78 -12.03
CA LEU A 286 -2.71 -15.81 -10.58
C LEU A 286 -4.17 -15.62 -10.16
N LYS A 287 -4.54 -16.27 -9.06
CA LYS A 287 -5.78 -16.02 -8.29
C LYS A 287 -5.39 -15.63 -6.87
N VAL A 288 -6.19 -14.80 -6.24
CA VAL A 288 -6.06 -14.46 -4.84
C VAL A 288 -7.11 -15.20 -4.02
N ASN A 289 -6.68 -15.93 -2.98
CA ASN A 289 -7.56 -16.69 -2.11
C ASN A 289 -7.91 -15.93 -0.83
N ASN A 290 -7.02 -15.04 -0.39
CA ASN A 290 -7.19 -14.30 0.86
C ASN A 290 -6.49 -12.94 0.77
N PHE A 291 -7.12 -11.92 1.37
CA PHE A 291 -6.53 -10.61 1.64
C PHE A 291 -6.81 -10.23 3.09
N THR A 292 -5.77 -9.89 3.84
CA THR A 292 -5.88 -9.56 5.27
C THR A 292 -5.15 -8.25 5.59
N ILE A 293 -5.78 -7.41 6.41
CA ILE A 293 -5.18 -6.22 7.01
C ILE A 293 -4.84 -6.55 8.47
N HIS A 294 -3.58 -6.40 8.83
CA HIS A 294 -3.03 -6.78 10.13
C HIS A 294 -3.06 -5.62 11.12
N LYS A 295 -4.24 -5.36 11.71
CA LYS A 295 -4.43 -4.25 12.66
C LYS A 295 -3.79 -4.49 14.02
N GLU A 296 -3.41 -5.72 14.32
CA GLU A 296 -2.66 -6.09 15.52
C GLU A 296 -1.25 -5.48 15.52
N MET A 297 -0.65 -5.26 14.33
CA MET A 297 0.61 -4.54 14.17
C MET A 297 0.32 -3.04 13.97
N ASN A 298 0.19 -2.32 15.07
CA ASN A 298 -0.22 -0.91 15.09
C ASN A 298 0.90 0.07 15.48
N TYR A 299 2.16 -0.36 15.35
CA TYR A 299 3.33 0.48 15.66
C TYR A 299 3.74 1.40 14.50
N SER A 300 3.31 1.10 13.27
CA SER A 300 3.46 2.00 12.12
C SER A 300 2.19 2.85 11.94
N ASP A 301 2.30 3.95 11.21
CA ASP A 301 1.16 4.69 10.67
C ASP A 301 0.51 3.99 9.45
N HIS A 302 0.99 2.78 9.11
CA HIS A 302 0.39 1.87 8.15
C HIS A 302 0.13 0.50 8.79
N TYR A 303 -1.04 -0.06 8.56
CA TYR A 303 -1.29 -1.48 8.86
C TYR A 303 -0.72 -2.34 7.74
N PRO A 304 0.06 -3.39 8.07
CA PRO A 304 0.49 -4.36 7.09
C PRO A 304 -0.69 -5.05 6.42
N ILE A 305 -0.50 -5.43 5.16
CA ILE A 305 -1.45 -6.23 4.41
C ILE A 305 -0.79 -7.50 3.88
N SER A 306 -1.52 -8.59 3.83
CA SER A 306 -1.05 -9.82 3.19
C SER A 306 -2.09 -10.43 2.28
N SER A 307 -1.63 -11.07 1.20
CA SER A 307 -2.47 -11.86 0.31
C SER A 307 -1.86 -13.22 0.06
N THR A 308 -2.72 -14.22 -0.10
CA THR A 308 -2.34 -15.57 -0.50
C THR A 308 -2.76 -15.79 -1.93
N TYR A 309 -1.82 -16.19 -2.76
CA TYR A 309 -2.00 -16.39 -4.20
C TYR A 309 -1.91 -17.86 -4.57
N GLN A 310 -2.61 -18.21 -5.64
CA GLN A 310 -2.58 -19.51 -6.27
C GLN A 310 -2.31 -19.33 -7.76
N PHE A 311 -1.53 -20.25 -8.33
CA PHE A 311 -1.32 -20.30 -9.77
C PHE A 311 -2.59 -20.85 -10.47
N ASP A 312 -2.97 -20.20 -11.56
CA ASP A 312 -4.00 -20.77 -12.45
C ASP A 312 -3.45 -22.05 -13.09
N SER A 313 -4.24 -23.13 -12.97
CA SER A 313 -3.93 -24.44 -13.53
C SER A 313 -4.11 -24.46 -15.07
#